data_95399388a345616843d5a4db2127a0ff
#
_entry.id   95399388a345616843d5a4db2127a0ff
#
_cell.length_a   1.000
_cell.length_b   1.000
_cell.length_c   1.000
_cell.angle_alpha   90.00
_cell.angle_beta   90.00
_cell.angle_gamma   90.00
#
_symmetry.space_group_name_H-M   'P 1'
#
loop_
_entity.id
_entity.type
_entity.pdbx_description
1 polymer ?
#
loop_
_entity_poly.entity_id
_entity_poly.type
_entity_poly.pdbx_seq_one_letter_code
_entity_poly.pdbx_strand_id
1 'polypeptide(L)'
;MNIPPKNSKKGKNTTKTPLSQQKKDKFRYEIRKITKKHPKIKQKIKKIKDLEKKLYYAMVWEVTEGQKLYLLENSDKRGWKDHHLDHICSISVGFHNKIPPELIGNIKNLQFLHHKENIEKGYKVEKHILVEMLKKSKK
;
A
#
# COMPACT_ATOMS: atom_id res chain seq x y z
N MET A 1 -41.20 -15.53 -15.56
CA MET A 1 -40.12 -16.42 -15.43
C MET A 1 -38.84 -15.78 -14.93
N ASN A 2 -38.30 -16.35 -13.90
CA ASN A 2 -37.09 -15.79 -13.32
C ASN A 2 -35.86 -16.37 -13.91
N ILE A 3 -35.14 -15.50 -14.59
CA ILE A 3 -33.86 -15.89 -15.10
C ILE A 3 -32.86 -15.66 -13.98
N PRO A 4 -32.12 -16.69 -13.60
CA PRO A 4 -31.10 -16.49 -12.57
C PRO A 4 -30.16 -15.41 -13.02
N PRO A 5 -29.86 -14.48 -12.15
CA PRO A 5 -28.96 -13.41 -12.54
C PRO A 5 -27.64 -14.01 -12.95
N LYS A 6 -27.24 -13.68 -14.12
CA LYS A 6 -25.93 -14.11 -14.59
C LYS A 6 -24.85 -13.58 -13.71
N ASN A 7 -25.17 -12.52 -13.03
CA ASN A 7 -24.24 -11.89 -12.11
C ASN A 7 -23.93 -12.76 -10.90
N SER A 8 -24.79 -13.73 -10.63
CA SER A 8 -24.55 -14.63 -9.51
C SER A 8 -23.23 -15.35 -9.66
N LYS A 9 -22.83 -15.56 -10.89
CA LYS A 9 -21.54 -16.21 -11.14
C LYS A 9 -20.41 -15.33 -10.68
N LYS A 10 -20.59 -14.05 -10.76
CA LYS A 10 -19.58 -13.11 -10.34
C LYS A 10 -19.60 -12.94 -8.85
N GLY A 11 -20.67 -13.38 -8.22
CA GLY A 11 -20.80 -13.31 -6.79
C GLY A 11 -19.70 -14.02 -6.05
N LYS A 12 -19.05 -14.99 -6.68
CA LYS A 12 -17.96 -15.68 -6.04
C LYS A 12 -16.81 -14.74 -5.68
N ASN A 13 -16.77 -13.59 -6.33
CA ASN A 13 -15.73 -12.60 -6.06
C ASN A 13 -16.13 -11.64 -4.99
N THR A 14 -17.36 -11.75 -4.50
CA THR A 14 -17.87 -10.79 -3.54
C THR A 14 -17.92 -11.36 -2.15
N THR A 15 -16.77 -11.79 -1.67
CA THR A 15 -16.68 -12.16 -0.28
C THR A 15 -16.66 -10.90 0.58
N LYS A 16 -16.40 -9.78 -0.04
CA LYS A 16 -16.30 -8.51 0.63
C LYS A 16 -17.67 -7.86 0.73
N THR A 17 -18.05 -7.52 1.95
CA THR A 17 -19.29 -6.79 2.20
C THR A 17 -19.16 -5.36 1.71
N PRO A 18 -20.16 -4.84 0.99
CA PRO A 18 -20.11 -3.45 0.57
C PRO A 18 -20.02 -2.52 1.77
N LEU A 19 -19.22 -1.48 1.64
CA LEU A 19 -19.07 -0.49 2.69
C LEU A 19 -20.33 0.38 2.78
N SER A 20 -20.72 0.72 4.00
CA SER A 20 -21.78 1.67 4.22
C SER A 20 -21.33 3.04 3.71
N GLN A 21 -22.30 3.91 3.41
CA GLN A 21 -21.99 5.27 2.98
C GLN A 21 -21.18 6.02 4.04
N GLN A 22 -21.53 5.79 5.30
CA GLN A 22 -20.85 6.42 6.42
C GLN A 22 -19.37 6.04 6.47
N LYS A 23 -19.05 4.76 6.25
CA LYS A 23 -17.66 4.30 6.21
C LYS A 23 -16.93 4.87 5.01
N LYS A 24 -17.60 4.94 3.87
CA LYS A 24 -16.99 5.52 2.67
C LYS A 24 -16.62 6.98 2.91
N ASP A 25 -17.50 7.72 3.54
CA ASP A 25 -17.26 9.12 3.84
C ASP A 25 -16.09 9.30 4.79
N LYS A 26 -16.00 8.41 5.79
CA LYS A 26 -14.89 8.43 6.74
C LYS A 26 -13.56 8.14 6.03
N PHE A 27 -13.53 7.13 5.17
CA PHE A 27 -12.32 6.81 4.41
C PHE A 27 -11.89 7.96 3.53
N ARG A 28 -12.84 8.59 2.84
CA ARG A 28 -12.54 9.75 1.98
C ARG A 28 -12.00 10.92 2.80
N TYR A 29 -12.57 11.15 3.97
CA TYR A 29 -12.08 12.19 4.85
C TYR A 29 -10.65 11.95 5.28
N GLU A 30 -10.33 10.73 5.72
CA GLU A 30 -8.99 10.39 6.15
C GLU A 30 -7.98 10.49 5.00
N ILE A 31 -8.39 10.04 3.80
CA ILE A 31 -7.55 10.15 2.62
C ILE A 31 -7.24 11.61 2.30
N ARG A 32 -8.26 12.46 2.31
CA ARG A 32 -8.08 13.88 2.02
C ARG A 32 -7.17 14.55 3.05
N LYS A 33 -7.29 14.15 4.30
CA LYS A 33 -6.47 14.68 5.37
C LYS A 33 -4.98 14.41 5.09
N ILE A 34 -4.68 13.19 4.67
CA ILE A 34 -3.32 12.79 4.33
C ILE A 34 -2.83 13.51 3.08
N THR A 35 -3.63 13.51 2.02
CA THR A 35 -3.21 14.10 0.75
C THR A 35 -3.10 15.61 0.78
N LYS A 36 -3.85 16.26 1.67
CA LYS A 36 -3.73 17.70 1.87
C LYS A 36 -2.39 18.05 2.51
N LYS A 37 -1.97 17.22 3.46
CA LYS A 37 -0.68 17.38 4.14
C LYS A 37 0.49 17.01 3.25
N HIS A 38 0.29 16.00 2.40
CA HIS A 38 1.34 15.46 1.54
C HIS A 38 0.82 15.32 0.10
N PRO A 39 0.81 16.43 -0.66
CA PRO A 39 0.23 16.40 -2.01
C PRO A 39 0.83 15.34 -2.94
N LYS A 40 2.10 15.01 -2.76
CA LYS A 40 2.73 13.98 -3.60
C LYS A 40 2.11 12.60 -3.44
N ILE A 41 1.54 12.33 -2.27
CA ILE A 41 0.90 11.05 -2.02
C ILE A 41 -0.34 10.88 -2.90
N LYS A 42 -1.02 11.98 -3.18
CA LYS A 42 -2.21 11.96 -4.03
C LYS A 42 -1.92 11.30 -5.38
N GLN A 43 -0.76 11.59 -5.96
CA GLN A 43 -0.39 11.02 -7.25
C GLN A 43 -0.13 9.51 -7.14
N LYS A 44 0.40 9.07 -6.01
CA LYS A 44 0.74 7.67 -5.81
C LYS A 44 -0.47 6.78 -5.63
N ILE A 45 -1.59 7.34 -5.17
CA ILE A 45 -2.79 6.55 -4.85
C ILE A 45 -3.97 6.82 -5.78
N LYS A 46 -3.84 7.75 -6.72
CA LYS A 46 -5.00 8.21 -7.51
C LYS A 46 -5.68 7.11 -8.33
N LYS A 47 -4.95 6.07 -8.71
CA LYS A 47 -5.51 4.99 -9.51
C LYS A 47 -6.18 3.90 -8.68
N ILE A 48 -6.04 3.95 -7.38
CA ILE A 48 -6.63 2.96 -6.49
C ILE A 48 -8.09 3.33 -6.26
N LYS A 49 -9.00 2.45 -6.63
CA LYS A 49 -10.44 2.72 -6.53
C LYS A 49 -11.07 2.23 -5.24
N ASP A 50 -10.59 1.10 -4.73
CA ASP A 50 -11.07 0.58 -3.45
C ASP A 50 -10.65 1.54 -2.35
N LEU A 51 -11.63 2.12 -1.64
CA LEU A 51 -11.36 3.15 -0.65
C LEU A 51 -10.53 2.67 0.54
N GLU A 52 -10.80 1.46 1.00
CA GLU A 52 -10.03 0.89 2.11
C GLU A 52 -8.57 0.70 1.72
N LYS A 53 -8.35 0.14 0.55
CA LYS A 53 -7.00 -0.05 0.00
C LYS A 53 -6.31 1.28 -0.22
N LYS A 54 -7.05 2.25 -0.76
CA LYS A 54 -6.51 3.58 -1.04
C LYS A 54 -6.05 4.26 0.26
N LEU A 55 -6.86 4.16 1.31
CA LEU A 55 -6.49 4.71 2.61
C LEU A 55 -5.26 4.00 3.17
N TYR A 56 -5.20 2.67 3.06
CA TYR A 56 -4.04 1.91 3.53
C TYR A 56 -2.76 2.39 2.85
N TYR A 57 -2.80 2.52 1.52
CA TYR A 57 -1.64 2.99 0.76
C TYR A 57 -1.24 4.41 1.18
N ALA A 58 -2.23 5.28 1.37
CA ALA A 58 -1.97 6.64 1.81
C ALA A 58 -1.29 6.65 3.17
N MET A 59 -1.75 5.82 4.09
CA MET A 59 -1.17 5.72 5.43
C MET A 59 0.26 5.20 5.38
N VAL A 60 0.52 4.18 4.56
CA VAL A 60 1.88 3.66 4.41
C VAL A 60 2.80 4.74 3.87
N TRP A 61 2.37 5.45 2.82
CA TRP A 61 3.21 6.49 2.24
C TRP A 61 3.45 7.65 3.21
N GLU A 62 2.47 7.97 4.04
CA GLU A 62 2.65 9.00 5.05
C GLU A 62 3.73 8.58 6.05
N VAL A 63 3.68 7.35 6.54
CA VAL A 63 4.71 6.82 7.43
C VAL A 63 6.06 6.81 6.74
N THR A 64 6.09 6.33 5.49
CA THR A 64 7.31 6.21 4.69
C THR A 64 8.02 7.55 4.53
N GLU A 65 7.29 8.57 4.08
CA GLU A 65 7.90 9.88 3.84
C GLU A 65 8.27 10.59 5.14
N GLY A 66 7.76 10.13 6.26
CA GLY A 66 8.15 10.65 7.57
C GLY A 66 9.42 10.02 8.11
N GLN A 67 9.96 8.99 7.45
CA GLN A 67 11.18 8.34 7.88
C GLN A 67 12.41 9.15 7.48
N LYS A 68 13.52 8.91 8.15
CA LYS A 68 14.80 9.56 7.82
C LYS A 68 15.43 8.88 6.62
N LEU A 69 14.81 9.06 5.46
CA LEU A 69 15.21 8.36 4.23
C LEU A 69 16.65 8.64 3.81
N TYR A 70 17.20 9.79 4.22
CA TYR A 70 18.57 10.15 3.89
C TYR A 70 19.60 9.21 4.52
N LEU A 71 19.18 8.39 5.48
CA LEU A 71 20.07 7.39 6.08
C LEU A 71 20.20 6.13 5.24
N LEU A 72 19.33 5.97 4.25
CA LEU A 72 19.37 4.79 3.40
C LEU A 72 20.39 4.94 2.29
N GLU A 73 21.03 3.82 1.94
CA GLU A 73 21.97 3.77 0.83
C GLU A 73 21.28 4.21 -0.46
N ASN A 74 21.96 5.01 -1.27
CA ASN A 74 21.46 5.52 -2.54
C ASN A 74 20.30 6.51 -2.44
N SER A 75 20.05 7.05 -1.25
CA SER A 75 18.97 8.03 -1.08
C SER A 75 19.20 9.29 -1.92
N ASP A 76 20.47 9.65 -2.15
CA ASP A 76 20.83 10.78 -2.98
C ASP A 76 20.56 10.55 -4.47
N LYS A 77 20.31 9.29 -4.85
CA LYS A 77 20.03 8.91 -6.24
C LYS A 77 18.55 8.70 -6.50
N ARG A 78 17.70 9.09 -5.56
CA ARG A 78 16.26 8.92 -5.72
C ARG A 78 15.77 9.67 -6.95
N GLY A 79 15.10 8.94 -7.85
CA GLY A 79 14.58 9.53 -9.06
C GLY A 79 13.96 8.45 -9.91
N TRP A 80 13.08 8.85 -10.80
CA TRP A 80 12.28 7.91 -11.55
C TRP A 80 13.11 7.07 -12.54
N LYS A 81 14.24 7.59 -13.03
CA LYS A 81 15.12 6.85 -13.93
C LYS A 81 16.40 6.37 -13.25
N ASP A 82 16.49 6.50 -11.95
CA ASP A 82 17.67 6.12 -11.21
C ASP A 82 17.31 5.09 -10.15
N HIS A 83 17.16 5.51 -8.91
CA HIS A 83 16.81 4.61 -7.81
C HIS A 83 15.43 4.94 -7.28
N HIS A 84 14.60 3.90 -7.15
CA HIS A 84 13.25 4.03 -6.63
C HIS A 84 13.23 3.65 -5.15
N LEU A 85 12.44 4.38 -4.40
CA LEU A 85 12.16 3.97 -3.03
C LEU A 85 11.26 2.73 -3.08
N ASP A 86 11.72 1.65 -2.50
CA ASP A 86 11.05 0.37 -2.52
C ASP A 86 10.70 -0.09 -1.12
N HIS A 87 9.53 -0.65 -0.97
CA HIS A 87 9.11 -1.33 0.27
C HIS A 87 9.52 -2.80 0.12
N ILE A 88 10.44 -3.26 0.98
CA ILE A 88 10.95 -4.63 0.91
C ILE A 88 9.79 -5.63 0.98
N CYS A 89 8.94 -5.49 2.00
CA CYS A 89 7.64 -6.14 1.99
C CYS A 89 6.68 -5.12 1.37
N SER A 90 6.13 -5.45 0.21
CA SER A 90 5.37 -4.49 -0.57
C SER A 90 4.10 -4.03 0.13
N ILE A 91 3.62 -2.84 -0.26
CA ILE A 91 2.38 -2.30 0.30
C ILE A 91 1.21 -3.22 0.00
N SER A 92 1.18 -3.80 -1.20
CA SER A 92 0.12 -4.71 -1.61
C SER A 92 0.07 -5.95 -0.70
N VAL A 93 1.23 -6.56 -0.45
CA VAL A 93 1.31 -7.71 0.45
C VAL A 93 0.90 -7.30 1.86
N GLY A 94 1.32 -6.12 2.30
CA GLY A 94 0.94 -5.60 3.61
C GLY A 94 -0.57 -5.45 3.74
N PHE A 95 -1.20 -4.89 2.71
CA PHE A 95 -2.65 -4.71 2.72
C PHE A 95 -3.39 -6.04 2.79
N HIS A 96 -3.00 -6.99 1.93
CA HIS A 96 -3.69 -8.28 1.86
C HIS A 96 -3.49 -9.14 3.12
N ASN A 97 -2.41 -8.92 3.85
CA ASN A 97 -2.11 -9.66 5.06
C ASN A 97 -2.43 -8.85 6.33
N LYS A 98 -3.09 -7.72 6.19
CA LYS A 98 -3.51 -6.87 7.30
C LYS A 98 -2.35 -6.45 8.22
N ILE A 99 -1.21 -6.19 7.61
CA ILE A 99 -0.04 -5.71 8.35
C ILE A 99 -0.21 -4.21 8.61
N PRO A 100 0.01 -3.72 9.83
CA PRO A 100 -0.15 -2.29 10.11
C PRO A 100 0.71 -1.41 9.20
N PRO A 101 0.17 -0.29 8.72
CA PRO A 101 0.94 0.62 7.85
C PRO A 101 2.26 1.06 8.45
N GLU A 102 2.34 1.20 9.77
CA GLU A 102 3.54 1.63 10.47
C GLU A 102 4.71 0.67 10.25
N LEU A 103 4.42 -0.62 10.09
CA LEU A 103 5.46 -1.61 9.85
C LEU A 103 5.92 -1.59 8.40
N ILE A 104 4.99 -1.45 7.48
CA ILE A 104 5.31 -1.43 6.04
C ILE A 104 6.08 -0.16 5.69
N GLY A 105 5.71 0.97 6.28
CA GLY A 105 6.37 2.24 6.03
C GLY A 105 7.61 2.49 6.88
N ASN A 106 7.95 1.59 7.79
CA ASN A 106 9.10 1.76 8.66
C ASN A 106 10.41 1.70 7.87
N ILE A 107 11.39 2.51 8.27
CA ILE A 107 12.67 2.59 7.56
C ILE A 107 13.35 1.22 7.40
N LYS A 108 13.14 0.31 8.33
CA LYS A 108 13.72 -1.04 8.24
C LYS A 108 13.12 -1.85 7.09
N ASN A 109 11.98 -1.44 6.58
CA ASN A 109 11.33 -2.08 5.44
C ASN A 109 11.55 -1.31 4.13
N LEU A 110 12.44 -0.32 4.14
CA LEU A 110 12.65 0.55 3.00
C LEU A 110 14.04 0.41 2.44
N GLN A 111 14.15 0.59 1.13
CA GLN A 111 15.44 0.59 0.44
C GLN A 111 15.30 1.38 -0.85
N PHE A 112 16.42 1.76 -1.42
CA PHE A 112 16.43 2.35 -2.76
C PHE A 112 17.00 1.34 -3.72
N LEU A 113 16.18 0.91 -4.67
CA LEU A 113 16.58 -0.05 -5.71
C LEU A 113 16.72 0.67 -7.04
N HIS A 114 17.71 0.26 -7.83
CA HIS A 114 17.82 0.73 -9.19
C HIS A 114 16.49 0.46 -9.90
N HIS A 115 16.07 1.37 -10.77
CA HIS A 115 14.74 1.28 -11.38
C HIS A 115 14.48 -0.06 -12.08
N LYS A 116 15.50 -0.65 -12.69
CA LYS A 116 15.34 -1.94 -13.36
C LYS A 116 15.05 -3.05 -12.36
N GLU A 117 15.80 -3.08 -11.26
CA GLU A 117 15.58 -4.06 -10.20
C GLU A 117 14.23 -3.92 -9.55
N ASN A 118 13.79 -2.68 -9.38
CA ASN A 118 12.50 -2.39 -8.76
C ASN A 118 11.35 -2.89 -9.65
N ILE A 119 11.48 -2.70 -10.95
CA ILE A 119 10.47 -3.17 -11.91
C ILE A 119 10.40 -4.69 -11.90
N GLU A 120 11.56 -5.36 -11.89
CA GLU A 120 11.61 -6.82 -11.86
C GLU A 120 11.03 -7.38 -10.57
N LYS A 121 11.31 -6.72 -9.46
CA LYS A 121 10.79 -7.14 -8.17
C LYS A 121 9.27 -7.04 -8.14
N GLY A 122 8.71 -5.97 -8.70
CA GLY A 122 7.28 -5.71 -8.62
C GLY A 122 6.83 -5.68 -7.17
N TYR A 123 5.79 -6.46 -6.85
CA TYR A 123 5.29 -6.55 -5.47
C TYR A 123 5.67 -7.87 -4.80
N LYS A 124 6.62 -8.59 -5.37
CA LYS A 124 7.08 -9.85 -4.78
C LYS A 124 7.77 -9.61 -3.45
N VAL A 125 7.64 -10.55 -2.54
CA VAL A 125 8.31 -10.48 -1.25
C VAL A 125 8.83 -11.87 -0.91
N GLU A 126 10.03 -11.91 -0.36
CA GLU A 126 10.59 -13.18 0.06
C GLU A 126 9.84 -13.71 1.28
N LYS A 127 9.64 -15.03 1.31
CA LYS A 127 8.83 -15.67 2.33
C LYS A 127 9.28 -15.33 3.75
N HIS A 128 10.59 -15.35 4.00
CA HIS A 128 11.08 -15.08 5.35
C HIS A 128 10.79 -13.65 5.80
N ILE A 129 10.79 -12.72 4.87
CA ILE A 129 10.47 -11.32 5.18
C ILE A 129 9.00 -11.19 5.58
N LEU A 130 8.12 -11.86 4.84
CA LEU A 130 6.69 -11.85 5.16
C LEU A 130 6.44 -12.47 6.54
N VAL A 131 7.10 -13.60 6.82
CA VAL A 131 6.95 -14.27 8.12
C VAL A 131 7.36 -13.33 9.26
N GLU A 132 8.47 -12.61 9.10
CA GLU A 132 8.94 -11.66 10.10
C GLU A 132 7.92 -10.53 10.30
N MET A 133 7.38 -10.00 9.22
CA MET A 133 6.37 -8.94 9.30
C MET A 133 5.13 -9.40 10.03
N LEU A 134 4.67 -10.62 9.73
CA LEU A 134 3.49 -11.17 10.38
C LEU A 134 3.71 -11.35 11.87
N LYS A 135 4.92 -11.76 12.27
CA LYS A 135 5.26 -11.87 13.69
C LYS A 135 5.21 -10.51 14.38
N LYS A 136 5.75 -9.49 13.75
CA LYS A 136 5.74 -8.14 14.30
C LYS A 136 4.33 -7.59 14.43
N SER A 137 3.46 -7.92 13.48
CA SER A 137 2.10 -7.38 13.48
C SER A 137 1.24 -8.00 14.58
N LYS A 138 1.64 -9.13 15.14
CA LYS A 138 0.89 -9.78 16.21
C LYS A 138 1.26 -9.28 17.61
N LYS A 139 2.22 -8.39 17.71
CA LYS A 139 2.58 -7.82 19.00
C LYS A 139 1.76 -6.54 19.32
#